data_e8f2bddad03fb06d1b7025b99b5dda84
#
_entry.id   e8f2bddad03fb06d1b7025b99b5dda84
#
_cell.length_a   1.000
_cell.length_b   1.000
_cell.length_c   1.000
_cell.angle_alpha   90.00
_cell.angle_beta   90.00
_cell.angle_gamma   90.00
#
_symmetry.space_group_name_H-M   'P 1'
#
loop_
_entity.id
_entity.type
_entity.pdbx_description
1 polymer ?
#
loop_
_entity_poly.entity_id
_entity_poly.type
_entity_poly.pdbx_seq_one_letter_code
_entity_poly.pdbx_strand_id
1 'polypeptide(L)'
;MMDLDLKDKRAVVTGASLGIGEAVVKMLAEHGADVSFCARNPNAVDALSSFESTKGSIKGFVADMGNKESTDSFIGSVQEDGPVDILVNNVGASPSRNFLYMTDEDWQELHELNLLSAVRCTRAFLPNMREKKWGRVIMVSSSAGKYPTAAL
;
A
#
# COMPACT_ATOMS: atom_id res chain seq x y z
N MET A 1 10.95 19.43 -13.27
CA MET A 1 10.22 18.43 -12.47
C MET A 1 10.02 19.02 -11.09
N MET A 2 8.81 18.96 -10.53
CA MET A 2 8.53 19.49 -9.19
C MET A 2 9.29 18.61 -8.17
N ASP A 3 10.12 19.21 -7.33
CA ASP A 3 10.76 18.49 -6.21
C ASP A 3 9.75 18.41 -5.06
N LEU A 4 9.47 17.20 -4.60
CA LEU A 4 8.53 16.97 -3.50
C LEU A 4 9.21 17.06 -2.13
N ASP A 5 10.55 17.19 -2.10
CA ASP A 5 11.38 17.28 -0.89
C ASP A 5 10.99 16.22 0.16
N LEU A 6 11.10 14.95 -0.25
CA LEU A 6 10.77 13.81 0.61
C LEU A 6 12.01 13.22 1.31
N LYS A 7 13.12 13.95 1.30
CA LYS A 7 14.32 13.54 2.03
C LYS A 7 13.98 13.30 3.51
N ASP A 8 14.51 12.22 4.04
CA ASP A 8 14.29 11.79 5.42
C ASP A 8 12.83 11.44 5.77
N LYS A 9 11.95 11.27 4.76
CA LYS A 9 10.60 10.77 4.94
C LYS A 9 10.54 9.26 4.74
N ARG A 10 9.80 8.58 5.60
CA ARG A 10 9.53 7.16 5.45
C ARG A 10 8.12 6.93 4.92
N ALA A 11 8.02 6.22 3.82
CA ALA A 11 6.78 5.92 3.14
C ALA A 11 6.46 4.41 3.16
N VAL A 12 5.18 4.10 3.23
CA VAL A 12 4.66 2.72 3.06
C VAL A 12 3.69 2.70 1.90
N VAL A 13 3.84 1.73 0.99
CA VAL A 13 2.93 1.51 -0.14
C VAL A 13 2.45 0.07 -0.14
N THR A 14 1.14 -0.14 -0.04
CA THR A 14 0.57 -1.50 -0.12
C THR A 14 0.19 -1.87 -1.54
N GLY A 15 0.39 -3.15 -1.94
CA GLY A 15 -0.01 -3.65 -3.25
C GLY A 15 0.82 -3.10 -4.41
N ALA A 16 2.15 -3.09 -4.27
CA ALA A 16 3.05 -2.43 -5.22
C ALA A 16 3.74 -3.39 -6.22
N SER A 17 3.14 -4.55 -6.52
CA SER A 17 3.73 -5.50 -7.48
C SER A 17 3.77 -5.01 -8.92
N LEU A 18 2.88 -4.08 -9.28
CA LEU A 18 2.76 -3.53 -10.65
C LEU A 18 1.86 -2.27 -10.65
N GLY A 19 1.82 -1.59 -11.80
CA GLY A 19 0.87 -0.51 -12.07
C GLY A 19 1.05 0.71 -11.17
N ILE A 20 -0.05 1.19 -10.55
CA ILE A 20 -0.06 2.40 -9.75
C ILE A 20 0.88 2.28 -8.54
N GLY A 21 0.81 1.18 -7.81
CA GLY A 21 1.63 0.97 -6.61
C GLY A 21 3.13 0.96 -6.92
N GLU A 22 3.56 0.26 -7.97
CA GLU A 22 4.95 0.24 -8.44
C GLU A 22 5.43 1.63 -8.82
N ALA A 23 4.64 2.37 -9.61
CA ALA A 23 4.98 3.72 -10.04
C ALA A 23 5.11 4.69 -8.85
N VAL A 24 4.24 4.55 -7.85
CA VAL A 24 4.29 5.36 -6.61
C VAL A 24 5.54 5.05 -5.81
N VAL A 25 5.92 3.77 -5.64
CA VAL A 25 7.16 3.38 -4.93
C VAL A 25 8.38 4.03 -5.59
N LYS A 26 8.52 3.88 -6.91
CA LYS A 26 9.64 4.47 -7.66
C LYS A 26 9.67 5.99 -7.53
N MET A 27 8.52 6.65 -7.71
CA MET A 27 8.44 8.10 -7.62
C MET A 27 8.81 8.62 -6.23
N LEU A 28 8.29 8.02 -5.15
CA LEU A 28 8.62 8.44 -3.79
C LEU A 28 10.13 8.28 -3.50
N ALA A 29 10.73 7.18 -3.93
CA ALA A 29 12.16 6.94 -3.76
C ALA A 29 13.00 7.95 -4.58
N GLU A 30 12.65 8.23 -5.82
CA GLU A 30 13.33 9.24 -6.66
C GLU A 30 13.22 10.67 -6.09
N HIS A 31 12.21 10.94 -5.26
CA HIS A 31 12.07 12.19 -4.51
C HIS A 31 12.70 12.16 -3.11
N GLY A 32 13.40 11.10 -2.76
CA GLY A 32 14.23 11.03 -1.55
C GLY A 32 13.62 10.29 -0.37
N ALA A 33 12.43 9.70 -0.51
CA ALA A 33 11.84 8.92 0.57
C ALA A 33 12.49 7.53 0.71
N ASP A 34 12.54 7.01 1.93
CA ASP A 34 12.78 5.60 2.21
C ASP A 34 11.44 4.86 2.16
N VAL A 35 11.27 4.00 1.15
CA VAL A 35 9.98 3.38 0.84
C VAL A 35 9.98 1.92 1.22
N SER A 36 9.10 1.54 2.14
CA SER A 36 8.70 0.15 2.40
C SER A 36 7.46 -0.18 1.58
N PHE A 37 7.44 -1.33 0.92
CA PHE A 37 6.25 -1.76 0.18
C PHE A 37 5.97 -3.24 0.37
N CYS A 38 4.74 -3.66 0.07
CA CYS A 38 4.40 -5.06 0.05
C CYS A 38 3.67 -5.49 -1.22
N ALA A 39 3.86 -6.76 -1.57
CA ALA A 39 3.12 -7.46 -2.62
C ALA A 39 3.08 -8.97 -2.32
N ARG A 40 2.16 -9.69 -2.97
CA ARG A 40 2.02 -11.15 -2.79
C ARG A 40 3.05 -11.97 -3.55
N ASN A 41 3.49 -11.48 -4.69
CA ASN A 41 4.42 -12.20 -5.57
C ASN A 41 5.87 -11.88 -5.18
N PRO A 42 6.64 -12.89 -4.69
CA PRO A 42 8.03 -12.66 -4.28
C PRO A 42 8.93 -12.18 -5.43
N ASN A 43 8.75 -12.68 -6.65
CA ASN A 43 9.55 -12.24 -7.79
C ASN A 43 9.31 -10.75 -8.12
N ALA A 44 8.08 -10.26 -7.96
CA ALA A 44 7.76 -8.85 -8.15
C ALA A 44 8.33 -7.99 -7.01
N VAL A 45 8.36 -8.52 -5.78
CA VAL A 45 8.99 -7.87 -4.63
C VAL A 45 10.49 -7.73 -4.86
N ASP A 46 11.16 -8.81 -5.28
CA ASP A 46 12.60 -8.80 -5.56
C ASP A 46 12.94 -7.84 -6.71
N ALA A 47 12.17 -7.87 -7.79
CA ALA A 47 12.38 -7.01 -8.95
C ALA A 47 12.25 -5.52 -8.59
N LEU A 48 11.22 -5.13 -7.81
CA LEU A 48 11.04 -3.74 -7.42
C LEU A 48 12.04 -3.31 -6.33
N SER A 49 12.44 -4.21 -5.44
CA SER A 49 13.49 -3.95 -4.44
C SER A 49 14.86 -3.71 -5.06
N SER A 50 15.09 -4.25 -6.28
CA SER A 50 16.33 -4.06 -7.04
C SER A 50 16.36 -2.73 -7.81
N PHE A 51 15.28 -1.95 -7.79
CA PHE A 51 15.26 -0.65 -8.45
C PHE A 51 16.22 0.32 -7.76
N GLU A 52 17.22 0.78 -8.49
CA GLU A 52 18.19 1.75 -7.98
C GLU A 52 17.60 3.16 -8.04
N SER A 53 17.31 3.73 -6.89
CA SER A 53 17.01 5.15 -6.74
C SER A 53 18.28 5.93 -6.42
N THR A 54 18.42 7.12 -6.97
CA THR A 54 19.56 7.99 -6.69
C THR A 54 19.43 8.80 -5.41
N LYS A 55 18.26 8.82 -4.77
CA LYS A 55 17.96 9.72 -3.65
C LYS A 55 17.44 9.01 -2.40
N GLY A 56 16.55 8.05 -2.54
CA GLY A 56 15.93 7.30 -1.45
C GLY A 56 16.19 5.81 -1.58
N SER A 57 15.63 5.02 -0.67
CA SER A 57 15.76 3.56 -0.65
C SER A 57 14.42 2.87 -0.87
N ILE A 58 14.46 1.59 -1.30
CA ILE A 58 13.28 0.75 -1.48
C ILE A 58 13.50 -0.57 -0.76
N LYS A 59 12.55 -0.96 0.11
CA LYS A 59 12.55 -2.22 0.84
C LYS A 59 11.22 -2.95 0.62
N GLY A 60 11.29 -4.12 0.01
CA GLY A 60 10.12 -4.95 -0.30
C GLY A 60 9.83 -6.01 0.76
N PHE A 61 8.55 -6.34 0.92
CA PHE A 61 8.06 -7.39 1.79
C PHE A 61 7.04 -8.25 1.04
N VAL A 62 7.15 -9.56 1.19
CA VAL A 62 6.12 -10.47 0.70
C VAL A 62 5.00 -10.51 1.72
N ALA A 63 3.81 -10.02 1.37
CA ALA A 63 2.66 -10.03 2.26
C ALA A 63 1.33 -10.10 1.48
N ASP A 64 0.39 -10.87 2.03
CA ASP A 64 -1.00 -10.87 1.60
C ASP A 64 -1.83 -9.97 2.52
N MET A 65 -2.26 -8.84 1.97
CA MET A 65 -3.05 -7.84 2.71
C MET A 65 -4.52 -8.26 2.92
N GLY A 66 -4.98 -9.30 2.25
CA GLY A 66 -6.27 -9.96 2.51
C GLY A 66 -6.23 -10.92 3.71
N ASN A 67 -5.05 -11.20 4.24
CA ASN A 67 -4.85 -12.03 5.42
C ASN A 67 -4.40 -11.18 6.61
N LYS A 68 -5.10 -11.30 7.73
CA LYS A 68 -4.85 -10.46 8.92
C LYS A 68 -3.45 -10.69 9.49
N GLU A 69 -3.04 -11.93 9.67
CA GLU A 69 -1.76 -12.32 10.26
C GLU A 69 -0.60 -11.85 9.40
N SER A 70 -0.73 -11.98 8.07
CA SER A 70 0.25 -11.48 7.10
C SER A 70 0.34 -9.95 7.13
N THR A 71 -0.80 -9.27 7.22
CA THR A 71 -0.85 -7.81 7.36
C THR A 71 -0.18 -7.35 8.66
N ASP A 72 -0.48 -7.98 9.78
CA ASP A 72 0.10 -7.63 11.07
C ASP A 72 1.61 -7.88 11.10
N SER A 73 2.09 -8.96 10.48
CA SER A 73 3.53 -9.25 10.33
C SER A 73 4.24 -8.18 9.48
N PHE A 74 3.64 -7.79 8.35
CA PHE A 74 4.15 -6.70 7.52
C PHE A 74 4.25 -5.39 8.30
N ILE A 75 3.19 -5.02 9.01
CA ILE A 75 3.16 -3.80 9.84
C ILE A 75 4.27 -3.83 10.89
N GLY A 76 4.43 -4.96 11.61
CA GLY A 76 5.48 -5.13 12.60
C GLY A 76 6.87 -4.93 12.01
N SER A 77 7.17 -5.58 10.88
CA SER A 77 8.46 -5.44 10.19
C SER A 77 8.76 -4.02 9.74
N VAL A 78 7.74 -3.27 9.29
CA VAL A 78 7.89 -1.86 8.93
C VAL A 78 8.17 -0.98 10.17
N GLN A 79 7.50 -1.27 11.29
CA GLN A 79 7.67 -0.52 12.54
C GLN A 79 9.05 -0.72 13.17
N GLU A 80 9.69 -1.87 12.99
CA GLU A 80 11.07 -2.13 13.42
C GLU A 80 12.07 -1.16 12.77
N ASP A 81 11.83 -0.75 11.54
CA ASP A 81 12.65 0.22 10.82
C ASP A 81 12.41 1.68 11.27
N GLY A 82 11.36 1.94 12.06
CA GLY A 82 11.04 3.25 12.64
C GLY A 82 9.69 3.83 12.20
N PRO A 83 9.40 5.10 12.55
CA PRO A 83 8.09 5.72 12.34
C PRO A 83 7.83 6.02 10.86
N VAL A 84 6.59 5.84 10.43
CA VAL A 84 6.11 6.11 9.07
C VAL A 84 5.53 7.51 8.97
N ASP A 85 5.88 8.23 7.91
CA ASP A 85 5.43 9.59 7.62
C ASP A 85 4.35 9.61 6.53
N ILE A 86 4.42 8.69 5.56
CA ILE A 86 3.50 8.63 4.41
C ILE A 86 2.98 7.20 4.29
N LEU A 87 1.67 7.03 4.26
CA LEU A 87 1.01 5.75 4.00
C LEU A 87 0.17 5.85 2.72
N VAL A 88 0.45 4.98 1.76
CA VAL A 88 -0.35 4.83 0.54
C VAL A 88 -1.05 3.47 0.58
N ASN A 89 -2.33 3.48 0.95
CA ASN A 89 -3.20 2.31 0.88
C ASN A 89 -3.64 2.15 -0.58
N ASN A 90 -2.91 1.31 -1.32
CA ASN A 90 -3.13 1.10 -2.75
C ASN A 90 -3.62 -0.32 -3.06
N VAL A 91 -3.46 -1.27 -2.13
CA VAL A 91 -3.96 -2.61 -2.36
C VAL A 91 -5.47 -2.60 -2.60
N GLY A 92 -5.90 -3.37 -3.56
CA GLY A 92 -7.32 -3.55 -3.85
C GLY A 92 -7.53 -4.52 -5.01
N ALA A 93 -8.71 -5.12 -5.04
CA ALA A 93 -9.17 -5.97 -6.13
C ALA A 93 -10.66 -5.74 -6.37
N SER A 94 -11.07 -6.00 -7.61
CA SER A 94 -12.46 -6.09 -8.00
C SER A 94 -12.72 -7.50 -8.54
N PRO A 95 -13.80 -8.16 -8.14
CA PRO A 95 -14.13 -9.47 -8.67
C PRO A 95 -14.54 -9.35 -10.13
N SER A 96 -14.18 -10.33 -10.94
CA SER A 96 -14.66 -10.47 -12.32
C SER A 96 -16.02 -11.20 -12.39
N ARG A 97 -16.77 -11.24 -11.29
CA ARG A 97 -18.01 -12.00 -11.19
C ARG A 97 -19.21 -11.08 -11.17
N ASN A 98 -20.29 -11.51 -11.83
CA ASN A 98 -21.59 -10.88 -11.71
C ASN A 98 -22.10 -11.00 -10.26
N PHE A 99 -22.73 -9.96 -9.76
CA PHE A 99 -23.32 -9.87 -8.42
C PHE A 99 -24.11 -11.12 -8.01
N LEU A 100 -24.92 -11.67 -8.93
CA LEU A 100 -25.77 -12.84 -8.66
C LEU A 100 -25.00 -14.14 -8.38
N TYR A 101 -23.72 -14.19 -8.71
CA TYR A 101 -22.85 -15.36 -8.50
C TYR A 101 -21.81 -15.16 -7.40
N MET A 102 -21.83 -14.01 -6.73
CA MET A 102 -20.97 -13.76 -5.58
C MET A 102 -21.54 -14.39 -4.33
N THR A 103 -20.72 -15.10 -3.60
CA THR A 103 -21.05 -15.68 -2.30
C THR A 103 -20.73 -14.71 -1.16
N ASP A 104 -21.20 -15.02 0.04
CA ASP A 104 -20.86 -14.24 1.24
C ASP A 104 -19.36 -14.26 1.53
N GLU A 105 -18.68 -15.37 1.20
CA GLU A 105 -17.23 -15.51 1.32
C GLU A 105 -16.48 -14.60 0.36
N ASP A 106 -16.93 -14.48 -0.91
CA ASP A 106 -16.38 -13.54 -1.88
C ASP A 106 -16.47 -12.09 -1.34
N TRP A 107 -17.59 -11.72 -0.72
CA TRP A 107 -17.79 -10.41 -0.10
C TRP A 107 -16.89 -10.18 1.12
N GLN A 108 -16.72 -11.20 1.96
CA GLN A 108 -15.82 -11.14 3.11
C GLN A 108 -14.36 -10.96 2.67
N GLU A 109 -13.89 -11.71 1.67
CA GLU A 109 -12.54 -11.57 1.11
C GLU A 109 -12.29 -10.17 0.55
N LEU A 110 -13.26 -9.61 -0.19
CA LEU A 110 -13.15 -8.25 -0.71
C LEU A 110 -13.13 -7.19 0.39
N HIS A 111 -13.92 -7.37 1.42
CA HIS A 111 -13.96 -6.47 2.57
C HIS A 111 -12.63 -6.51 3.35
N GLU A 112 -12.07 -7.70 3.57
CA GLU A 112 -10.75 -7.86 4.17
C GLU A 112 -9.67 -7.14 3.35
N LEU A 113 -9.62 -7.40 2.04
CA LEU A 113 -8.59 -6.88 1.16
C LEU A 113 -8.74 -5.37 0.92
N ASN A 114 -9.92 -4.88 0.55
CA ASN A 114 -10.12 -3.50 0.09
C ASN A 114 -10.32 -2.49 1.23
N LEU A 115 -10.83 -2.95 2.40
CA LEU A 115 -11.15 -2.06 3.52
C LEU A 115 -10.29 -2.35 4.75
N LEU A 116 -10.35 -3.57 5.29
CA LEU A 116 -9.72 -3.84 6.58
C LEU A 116 -8.20 -3.79 6.52
N SER A 117 -7.57 -4.10 5.39
CA SER A 117 -6.13 -3.89 5.17
C SER A 117 -5.75 -2.42 5.39
N ALA A 118 -6.47 -1.50 4.76
CA ALA A 118 -6.24 -0.05 4.88
C ALA A 118 -6.51 0.46 6.31
N VAL A 119 -7.56 -0.05 6.96
CA VAL A 119 -7.88 0.27 8.37
C VAL A 119 -6.75 -0.18 9.30
N ARG A 120 -6.20 -1.39 9.12
CA ARG A 120 -5.10 -1.92 9.95
C ARG A 120 -3.83 -1.09 9.79
N CYS A 121 -3.40 -0.84 8.55
CA CYS A 121 -2.23 -0.02 8.27
C CYS A 121 -2.40 1.41 8.80
N THR A 122 -3.54 2.03 8.56
CA THR A 122 -3.80 3.40 9.04
C THR A 122 -3.78 3.45 10.58
N ARG A 123 -4.43 2.51 11.25
CA ARG A 123 -4.45 2.44 12.71
C ARG A 123 -3.04 2.25 13.30
N ALA A 124 -2.18 1.50 12.62
CA ALA A 124 -0.83 1.23 13.08
C ALA A 124 0.12 2.41 12.91
N PHE A 125 0.03 3.15 11.81
CA PHE A 125 1.00 4.22 11.50
C PHE A 125 0.53 5.63 11.88
N LEU A 126 -0.78 5.88 11.98
CA LEU A 126 -1.35 7.19 12.32
C LEU A 126 -0.88 7.76 13.68
N PRO A 127 -0.69 6.99 14.76
CA PRO A 127 -0.25 7.54 16.04
C PRO A 127 1.04 8.35 15.95
N ASN A 128 2.06 7.84 15.26
CA ASN A 128 3.33 8.55 15.06
C ASN A 128 3.18 9.83 14.23
N MET A 129 2.33 9.81 13.19
CA MET A 129 2.03 11.00 12.39
C MET A 129 1.36 12.10 13.23
N ARG A 130 0.46 11.71 14.15
CA ARG A 130 -0.21 12.63 15.06
C ARG A 130 0.76 13.25 16.07
N GLU A 131 1.66 12.45 16.65
CA GLU A 131 2.67 12.90 17.58
C GLU A 131 3.61 13.92 16.94
N LYS A 132 4.10 13.63 15.73
CA LYS A 132 4.93 14.51 14.92
C LYS A 132 4.18 15.73 14.37
N LYS A 133 2.83 15.75 14.46
CA LYS A 133 1.94 16.75 13.81
C LYS A 133 2.18 16.86 12.30
N TRP A 134 2.66 15.79 11.68
CA TRP A 134 2.91 15.68 10.26
C TRP A 134 2.71 14.25 9.79
N GLY A 135 2.02 14.10 8.68
CA GLY A 135 1.82 12.81 8.01
C GLY A 135 0.91 12.94 6.79
N ARG A 136 0.93 11.91 5.96
CA ARG A 136 0.02 11.78 4.82
C ARG A 136 -0.54 10.36 4.78
N VAL A 137 -1.85 10.25 4.75
CA VAL A 137 -2.55 8.98 4.49
C VAL A 137 -3.31 9.13 3.19
N ILE A 138 -2.94 8.33 2.21
CA ILE A 138 -3.51 8.36 0.87
C ILE A 138 -4.28 7.05 0.65
N MET A 139 -5.55 7.16 0.25
CA MET A 139 -6.38 6.03 -0.13
C MET A 139 -6.52 6.01 -1.65
N VAL A 140 -5.95 5.00 -2.31
CA VAL A 140 -6.17 4.79 -3.74
C VAL A 140 -7.52 4.11 -3.91
N SER A 141 -8.40 4.76 -4.64
CA SER A 141 -9.77 4.30 -4.86
C SER A 141 -10.07 4.23 -6.36
N SER A 142 -11.31 3.98 -6.71
CA SER A 142 -11.76 3.90 -8.10
C SER A 142 -12.92 4.86 -8.36
N SER A 143 -12.98 5.38 -9.59
CA SER A 143 -14.15 6.10 -10.08
C SER A 143 -15.44 5.26 -10.03
N ALA A 144 -15.32 3.93 -10.11
CA ALA A 144 -16.43 3.00 -10.00
C ALA A 144 -17.17 3.10 -8.65
N GLY A 145 -16.49 3.53 -7.57
CA GLY A 145 -17.13 3.78 -6.28
C GLY A 145 -18.07 4.99 -6.29
N LYS A 146 -17.95 5.89 -7.29
CA LYS A 146 -18.80 7.06 -7.46
C LYS A 146 -19.71 6.95 -8.68
N TYR A 147 -19.23 6.33 -9.73
CA TYR A 147 -19.91 6.16 -11.01
C TYR A 147 -19.84 4.68 -11.42
N PRO A 148 -20.68 3.80 -10.79
CA PRO A 148 -20.67 2.38 -11.15
C PRO A 148 -21.15 2.20 -12.60
N THR A 149 -20.52 1.26 -13.30
CA THR A 149 -20.91 0.88 -14.66
C THR A 149 -21.69 -0.44 -14.62
N ALA A 150 -22.49 -0.70 -15.65
CA ALA A 150 -23.27 -1.94 -15.75
C ALA A 150 -22.41 -3.23 -15.86
N ALA A 151 -21.11 -3.09 -16.05
CA ALA A 151 -20.17 -4.20 -16.13
C ALA A 151 -19.50 -4.57 -14.79
N LEU A 152 -19.87 -3.85 -13.72
CA LEU A 152 -19.38 -4.07 -12.35
C LEU A 152 -20.46 -4.62 -11.46
#